data_69075ce7058c6011ffc61f2555dec76e
#
_entry.id   69075ce7058c6011ffc61f2555dec76e
#
_cell.length_a   1.000
_cell.length_b   1.000
_cell.length_c   1.000
_cell.angle_alpha   90.00
_cell.angle_beta   90.00
_cell.angle_gamma   90.00
#
_symmetry.space_group_name_H-M   'P 1'
#
loop_
_entity.id
_entity.type
_entity.pdbx_description
1 polymer ?
#
loop_
_entity_poly.entity_id
_entity_poly.type
_entity_poly.pdbx_seq_one_letter_code
_entity_poly.pdbx_strand_id
1 'polypeptide(L)'
;IHDDLPAMDDDDLRRGRPTNHKVYGEAVAILAGDALLTRAFEMVALRSPDVPAERLLKVVGELSLVAGAPGLVGGQVVDLESEGKEVDLETLEYIHLHKTGALLSACVITGAMIGGADEALIKALRIYARGIGLAFQIIDDILDITASSEVLGKTAGKDLIADKTTYPKLLGLDESRRRA
;
A
#
# COMPACT_ATOMS: atom_id res chain seq x y z
N ILE A 1 -2.28 8.30 -6.64
CA ILE A 1 -2.21 9.63 -7.26
C ILE A 1 -0.95 10.34 -6.81
N HIS A 2 -0.75 10.51 -5.49
CA HIS A 2 0.44 11.18 -4.97
C HIS A 2 1.73 10.42 -5.33
N ASP A 3 1.70 9.11 -5.23
CA ASP A 3 2.80 8.22 -5.55
C ASP A 3 3.23 8.32 -7.04
N ASP A 4 2.29 8.64 -7.93
CA ASP A 4 2.56 8.80 -9.36
C ASP A 4 3.25 10.14 -9.73
N LEU A 5 3.35 11.11 -8.79
CA LEU A 5 3.88 12.44 -9.05
C LEU A 5 5.38 12.41 -9.40
N PRO A 6 5.90 13.42 -10.15
CA PRO A 6 7.33 13.53 -10.46
C PRO A 6 8.26 13.58 -9.25
N ALA A 7 7.76 14.03 -8.09
CA ALA A 7 8.51 14.04 -6.84
C ALA A 7 8.53 12.68 -6.12
N MET A 8 7.87 11.67 -6.68
CA MET A 8 7.72 10.31 -6.17
C MET A 8 8.17 9.31 -7.24
N ASP A 9 7.32 8.38 -7.66
CA ASP A 9 7.68 7.34 -8.64
C ASP A 9 7.70 7.83 -10.12
N ASP A 10 7.26 9.06 -10.40
CA ASP A 10 7.16 9.68 -11.73
C ASP A 10 6.49 8.76 -12.78
N ASP A 11 5.34 8.25 -12.44
CA ASP A 11 4.61 7.29 -13.25
C ASP A 11 3.72 7.96 -14.32
N ASP A 12 3.93 7.61 -15.60
CA ASP A 12 3.10 8.08 -16.70
C ASP A 12 1.77 7.30 -16.82
N LEU A 13 1.78 6.01 -16.45
CA LEU A 13 0.65 5.10 -16.61
C LEU A 13 0.33 4.37 -15.30
N ARG A 14 -0.96 4.23 -15.00
CA ARG A 14 -1.48 3.38 -13.93
C ARG A 14 -2.69 2.59 -14.41
N ARG A 15 -2.63 1.27 -14.31
CA ARG A 15 -3.69 0.37 -14.81
C ARG A 15 -4.03 0.62 -16.29
N GLY A 16 -2.99 0.85 -17.11
CA GLY A 16 -3.12 1.08 -18.55
C GLY A 16 -3.69 2.46 -18.94
N ARG A 17 -3.82 3.40 -18.00
CA ARG A 17 -4.30 4.77 -18.25
C ARG A 17 -3.28 5.80 -17.81
N PRO A 18 -3.24 6.98 -18.47
CA PRO A 18 -2.42 8.09 -18.00
C PRO A 18 -2.72 8.43 -16.53
N THR A 19 -1.68 8.72 -15.77
CA THR A 19 -1.79 9.11 -14.36
C THR A 19 -2.43 10.49 -14.20
N ASN A 20 -2.92 10.79 -13.00
CA ASN A 20 -3.70 12.01 -12.75
C ASN A 20 -2.92 13.28 -13.10
N HIS A 21 -1.65 13.36 -12.73
CA HIS A 21 -0.82 14.54 -13.02
C HIS A 21 -0.53 14.72 -14.52
N LYS A 22 -0.47 13.64 -15.29
CA LYS A 22 -0.30 13.73 -16.75
C LYS A 22 -1.54 14.29 -17.46
N VAL A 23 -2.73 14.06 -16.88
CA VAL A 23 -4.01 14.52 -17.46
C VAL A 23 -4.39 15.92 -16.98
N TYR A 24 -4.21 16.21 -15.67
CA TYR A 24 -4.76 17.40 -15.03
C TYR A 24 -3.68 18.33 -14.44
N GLY A 25 -2.41 17.96 -14.52
CA GLY A 25 -1.29 18.68 -13.92
C GLY A 25 -1.08 18.34 -12.45
N GLU A 26 0.14 18.62 -11.96
CA GLU A 26 0.61 18.24 -10.62
C GLU A 26 -0.22 18.85 -9.49
N ALA A 27 -0.56 20.15 -9.60
CA ALA A 27 -1.33 20.84 -8.57
C ALA A 27 -2.71 20.22 -8.36
N VAL A 28 -3.42 19.85 -9.44
CA VAL A 28 -4.71 19.18 -9.36
C VAL A 28 -4.55 17.77 -8.80
N ALA A 29 -3.49 17.04 -9.17
CA ALA A 29 -3.21 15.71 -8.65
C ALA A 29 -2.96 15.72 -7.13
N ILE A 30 -2.20 16.69 -6.62
CA ILE A 30 -1.99 16.88 -5.18
C ILE A 30 -3.32 17.10 -4.47
N LEU A 31 -4.11 18.09 -4.93
CA LEU A 31 -5.40 18.40 -4.32
C LEU A 31 -6.41 17.24 -4.42
N ALA A 32 -6.37 16.47 -5.50
CA ALA A 32 -7.21 15.29 -5.65
C ALA A 32 -6.87 14.20 -4.64
N GLY A 33 -5.58 13.96 -4.37
CA GLY A 33 -5.12 13.03 -3.34
C GLY A 33 -5.55 13.47 -1.94
N ASP A 34 -5.37 14.75 -1.60
CA ASP A 34 -5.80 15.33 -0.32
C ASP A 34 -7.30 15.20 -0.12
N ALA A 35 -8.08 15.52 -1.17
CA ALA A 35 -9.52 15.42 -1.13
C ALA A 35 -10.00 13.97 -0.95
N LEU A 36 -9.35 13.00 -1.62
CA LEU A 36 -9.70 11.58 -1.50
C LEU A 36 -9.39 11.04 -0.11
N LEU A 37 -8.26 11.41 0.48
CA LEU A 37 -7.95 11.02 1.86
C LEU A 37 -8.97 11.58 2.84
N THR A 38 -9.27 12.87 2.76
CA THR A 38 -10.31 13.51 3.59
C THR A 38 -11.69 12.88 3.38
N ARG A 39 -12.02 12.56 2.11
CA ARG A 39 -13.29 11.91 1.76
C ARG A 39 -13.43 10.52 2.37
N ALA A 40 -12.34 9.77 2.53
CA ALA A 40 -12.39 8.47 3.19
C ALA A 40 -12.91 8.60 4.64
N PHE A 41 -12.43 9.57 5.40
CA PHE A 41 -12.92 9.85 6.77
C PHE A 41 -14.37 10.36 6.77
N GLU A 42 -14.74 11.22 5.84
CA GLU A 42 -16.15 11.67 5.69
C GLU A 42 -17.09 10.49 5.44
N MET A 43 -16.70 9.55 4.56
CA MET A 43 -17.51 8.35 4.27
C MET A 43 -17.74 7.51 5.52
N VAL A 44 -16.72 7.29 6.32
CA VAL A 44 -16.85 6.54 7.58
C VAL A 44 -17.71 7.31 8.57
N ALA A 45 -17.44 8.60 8.80
CA ALA A 45 -18.07 9.37 9.88
C ALA A 45 -19.52 9.77 9.58
N LEU A 46 -19.86 10.08 8.32
CA LEU A 46 -21.12 10.72 7.94
C LEU A 46 -22.00 9.87 7.01
N ARG A 47 -21.46 8.84 6.38
CA ARG A 47 -22.19 8.06 5.38
C ARG A 47 -22.44 6.60 5.78
N SER A 48 -22.28 6.29 7.06
CA SER A 48 -22.47 4.95 7.63
C SER A 48 -23.51 4.97 8.77
N PRO A 49 -24.77 5.39 8.51
CA PRO A 49 -25.77 5.66 9.56
C PRO A 49 -26.19 4.41 10.33
N ASP A 50 -26.06 3.22 9.74
CA ASP A 50 -26.47 1.95 10.34
C ASP A 50 -25.38 1.33 11.23
N VAL A 51 -24.22 1.96 11.35
CA VAL A 51 -23.10 1.47 12.15
C VAL A 51 -23.02 2.25 13.46
N PRO A 52 -22.92 1.58 14.64
CA PRO A 52 -22.77 2.28 15.91
C PRO A 52 -21.57 3.23 15.93
N ALA A 53 -21.76 4.44 16.45
CA ALA A 53 -20.73 5.50 16.47
C ALA A 53 -19.41 5.04 17.13
N GLU A 54 -19.48 4.20 18.17
CA GLU A 54 -18.29 3.64 18.82
C GLU A 54 -17.44 2.80 17.84
N ARG A 55 -18.08 2.01 16.97
CA ARG A 55 -17.38 1.23 15.96
C ARG A 55 -16.77 2.13 14.89
N LEU A 56 -17.52 3.16 14.46
CA LEU A 56 -17.01 4.14 13.49
C LEU A 56 -15.79 4.88 14.03
N LEU A 57 -15.78 5.22 15.32
CA LEU A 57 -14.61 5.85 15.94
C LEU A 57 -13.38 4.92 15.95
N LYS A 58 -13.56 3.63 16.21
CA LYS A 58 -12.48 2.63 16.11
C LYS A 58 -11.96 2.51 14.68
N VAL A 59 -12.86 2.52 13.68
CA VAL A 59 -12.48 2.51 12.25
C VAL A 59 -11.70 3.77 11.86
N VAL A 60 -12.13 4.96 12.30
CA VAL A 60 -11.40 6.22 12.09
C VAL A 60 -10.02 6.15 12.72
N GLY A 61 -9.92 5.63 13.95
CA GLY A 61 -8.63 5.42 14.62
C GLY A 61 -7.70 4.48 13.85
N GLU A 62 -8.19 3.32 13.40
CA GLU A 62 -7.41 2.37 12.61
C GLU A 62 -6.93 3.01 11.30
N LEU A 63 -7.84 3.65 10.53
CA LEU A 63 -7.49 4.31 9.27
C LEU A 63 -6.44 5.42 9.46
N SER A 64 -6.55 6.23 10.51
CA SER A 64 -5.61 7.30 10.79
C SER A 64 -4.19 6.78 11.11
N LEU A 65 -4.10 5.66 11.83
CA LEU A 65 -2.83 5.02 12.14
C LEU A 65 -2.18 4.42 10.88
N VAL A 66 -2.93 3.64 10.11
CA VAL A 66 -2.36 2.92 8.97
C VAL A 66 -2.10 3.81 7.76
N ALA A 67 -2.85 4.90 7.57
CA ALA A 67 -2.58 5.88 6.51
C ALA A 67 -1.51 6.91 6.91
N GLY A 68 -1.28 7.11 8.20
CA GLY A 68 -0.35 8.09 8.75
C GLY A 68 1.11 7.62 8.84
N ALA A 69 1.90 8.37 9.63
CA ALA A 69 3.32 8.11 9.85
C ALA A 69 3.63 6.71 10.42
N PRO A 70 2.81 6.10 11.32
CA PRO A 70 3.06 4.75 11.78
C PRO A 70 2.80 3.65 10.74
N GLY A 71 2.18 3.98 9.61
CA GLY A 71 1.81 3.05 8.54
C GLY A 71 2.35 3.47 7.19
N LEU A 72 1.44 3.74 6.23
CA LEU A 72 1.75 3.96 4.83
C LEU A 72 2.76 5.08 4.61
N VAL A 73 2.59 6.25 5.24
CA VAL A 73 3.49 7.39 5.06
C VAL A 73 4.90 7.05 5.55
N GLY A 74 5.04 6.38 6.72
CA GLY A 74 6.35 5.95 7.22
C GLY A 74 7.00 4.91 6.32
N GLY A 75 6.22 3.94 5.81
CA GLY A 75 6.70 2.97 4.83
C GLY A 75 7.18 3.62 3.53
N GLN A 76 6.44 4.63 3.05
CA GLN A 76 6.81 5.40 1.86
C GLN A 76 8.11 6.20 2.05
N VAL A 77 8.31 6.82 3.23
CA VAL A 77 9.55 7.54 3.54
C VAL A 77 10.74 6.59 3.49
N VAL A 78 10.65 5.42 4.13
CA VAL A 78 11.74 4.43 4.14
C VAL A 78 11.99 3.88 2.73
N ASP A 79 10.94 3.69 1.91
CA ASP A 79 11.08 3.28 0.50
C ASP A 79 11.91 4.31 -0.29
N LEU A 80 11.55 5.59 -0.23
CA LEU A 80 12.29 6.68 -0.88
C LEU A 80 13.75 6.80 -0.38
N GLU A 81 13.96 6.70 0.93
CA GLU A 81 15.30 6.75 1.51
C GLU A 81 16.17 5.54 1.13
N SER A 82 15.55 4.46 0.68
CA SER A 82 16.19 3.21 0.27
C SER A 82 16.54 3.16 -1.23
N GLU A 83 16.06 4.10 -2.03
CA GLU A 83 16.35 4.14 -3.45
C GLU A 83 17.85 4.28 -3.74
N GLY A 84 18.35 3.48 -4.67
CA GLY A 84 19.78 3.42 -5.01
C GLY A 84 20.69 2.89 -3.90
N LYS A 85 20.12 2.24 -2.87
CA LYS A 85 20.87 1.60 -1.77
C LYS A 85 20.53 0.12 -1.67
N GLU A 86 21.51 -0.67 -1.26
CA GLU A 86 21.22 -2.04 -0.82
C GLU A 86 20.69 -2.00 0.61
N VAL A 87 19.49 -2.54 0.81
CA VAL A 87 18.89 -2.70 2.13
C VAL A 87 18.80 -4.19 2.50
N ASP A 88 18.74 -4.48 3.79
CA ASP A 88 18.56 -5.85 4.27
C ASP A 88 17.08 -6.29 4.18
N LEU A 89 16.86 -7.57 4.46
CA LEU A 89 15.53 -8.16 4.40
C LEU A 89 14.57 -7.53 5.43
N GLU A 90 15.05 -7.15 6.60
CA GLU A 90 14.23 -6.54 7.65
C GLU A 90 13.69 -5.18 7.18
N THR A 91 14.54 -4.37 6.56
CA THR A 91 14.15 -3.08 5.97
C THR A 91 13.16 -3.27 4.82
N LEU A 92 13.40 -4.23 3.93
CA LEU A 92 12.49 -4.54 2.82
C LEU A 92 11.12 -4.99 3.34
N GLU A 93 11.08 -5.89 4.32
CA GLU A 93 9.82 -6.32 4.93
C GLU A 93 9.12 -5.17 5.67
N TYR A 94 9.86 -4.26 6.29
CA TYR A 94 9.30 -3.05 6.88
C TYR A 94 8.57 -2.21 5.81
N ILE A 95 9.21 -1.94 4.68
CA ILE A 95 8.62 -1.18 3.56
C ILE A 95 7.33 -1.88 3.09
N HIS A 96 7.39 -3.16 2.79
CA HIS A 96 6.24 -3.94 2.29
C HIS A 96 5.05 -3.93 3.26
N LEU A 97 5.33 -4.13 4.54
CA LEU A 97 4.30 -4.19 5.58
C LEU A 97 3.67 -2.83 5.89
N HIS A 98 4.43 -1.74 5.75
CA HIS A 98 3.95 -0.39 6.07
C HIS A 98 3.42 0.33 4.84
N LYS A 99 4.19 0.43 3.76
CA LYS A 99 3.77 1.13 2.53
C LYS A 99 2.49 0.53 1.94
N THR A 100 2.36 -0.79 1.92
CA THR A 100 1.22 -1.49 1.28
C THR A 100 0.43 -2.34 2.26
N GLY A 101 1.10 -3.18 3.04
CA GLY A 101 0.48 -4.16 3.93
C GLY A 101 -0.42 -3.53 4.99
N ALA A 102 -0.07 -2.34 5.50
CA ALA A 102 -0.85 -1.63 6.51
C ALA A 102 -2.26 -1.31 6.02
N LEU A 103 -2.40 -0.76 4.82
CA LEU A 103 -3.71 -0.40 4.26
C LEU A 103 -4.53 -1.64 3.86
N LEU A 104 -3.89 -2.68 3.32
CA LEU A 104 -4.54 -3.98 3.07
C LEU A 104 -5.07 -4.59 4.36
N SER A 105 -4.26 -4.59 5.43
CA SER A 105 -4.71 -5.03 6.75
C SER A 105 -5.89 -4.21 7.27
N ALA A 106 -5.86 -2.90 7.10
CA ALA A 106 -6.95 -2.03 7.52
C ALA A 106 -8.27 -2.39 6.85
N CYS A 107 -8.27 -2.78 5.57
CA CYS A 107 -9.50 -3.22 4.89
C CYS A 107 -10.16 -4.41 5.60
N VAL A 108 -9.37 -5.41 6.01
CA VAL A 108 -9.86 -6.59 6.73
C VAL A 108 -10.34 -6.21 8.14
N ILE A 109 -9.52 -5.45 8.86
CA ILE A 109 -9.77 -5.11 10.27
C ILE A 109 -10.97 -4.16 10.41
N THR A 110 -11.06 -3.13 9.58
CA THR A 110 -12.19 -2.19 9.62
C THR A 110 -13.50 -2.86 9.22
N GLY A 111 -13.48 -3.77 8.23
CA GLY A 111 -14.64 -4.60 7.90
C GLY A 111 -15.09 -5.45 9.08
N ALA A 112 -14.18 -6.10 9.78
CA ALA A 112 -14.48 -6.89 10.97
C ALA A 112 -15.01 -6.02 12.13
N MET A 113 -14.44 -4.83 12.37
CA MET A 113 -14.92 -3.87 13.38
C MET A 113 -16.36 -3.43 13.10
N ILE A 114 -16.66 -3.10 11.83
CA ILE A 114 -18.02 -2.73 11.41
C ILE A 114 -18.99 -3.90 11.63
N GLY A 115 -18.58 -5.12 11.28
CA GLY A 115 -19.33 -6.36 11.49
C GLY A 115 -19.52 -6.73 12.96
N GLY A 116 -18.81 -6.10 13.88
CA GLY A 116 -18.93 -6.35 15.34
C GLY A 116 -18.12 -7.52 15.82
N ALA A 117 -17.01 -7.84 15.14
CA ALA A 117 -16.07 -8.85 15.59
C ALA A 117 -15.52 -8.52 16.99
N ASP A 118 -15.33 -9.56 17.81
CA ASP A 118 -14.70 -9.42 19.11
C ASP A 118 -13.15 -9.23 18.97
N GLU A 119 -12.50 -8.94 20.09
CA GLU A 119 -11.04 -8.69 20.09
C GLU A 119 -10.23 -9.92 19.68
N ALA A 120 -10.69 -11.13 20.01
CA ALA A 120 -10.00 -12.36 19.66
C ALA A 120 -10.00 -12.59 18.14
N LEU A 121 -11.15 -12.35 17.50
CA LEU A 121 -11.27 -12.43 16.04
C LEU A 121 -10.47 -11.31 15.35
N ILE A 122 -10.52 -10.07 15.86
CA ILE A 122 -9.71 -8.96 15.34
C ILE A 122 -8.23 -9.29 15.38
N LYS A 123 -7.73 -9.88 16.51
CA LYS A 123 -6.33 -10.27 16.63
C LYS A 123 -5.95 -11.36 15.62
N ALA A 124 -6.78 -12.36 15.44
CA ALA A 124 -6.55 -13.42 14.45
C ALA A 124 -6.53 -12.89 13.02
N LEU A 125 -7.49 -12.02 12.68
CA LEU A 125 -7.57 -11.37 11.37
C LEU A 125 -6.38 -10.44 11.10
N ARG A 126 -5.82 -9.79 12.12
CA ARG A 126 -4.63 -8.95 11.98
C ARG A 126 -3.40 -9.78 11.59
N ILE A 127 -3.22 -10.96 12.17
CA ILE A 127 -2.15 -11.89 11.80
C ILE A 127 -2.34 -12.36 10.34
N TYR A 128 -3.54 -12.78 9.98
CA TYR A 128 -3.89 -13.19 8.62
C TYR A 128 -3.64 -12.06 7.60
N ALA A 129 -4.17 -10.86 7.87
CA ALA A 129 -4.06 -9.73 6.97
C ALA A 129 -2.61 -9.26 6.77
N ARG A 130 -1.78 -9.33 7.83
CA ARG A 130 -0.34 -9.06 7.72
C ARG A 130 0.35 -10.06 6.78
N GLY A 131 0.02 -11.35 6.90
CA GLY A 131 0.55 -12.40 6.01
C GLY A 131 0.16 -12.17 4.55
N ILE A 132 -1.12 -11.90 4.29
CA ILE A 132 -1.62 -11.58 2.93
C ILE A 132 -0.95 -10.33 2.37
N GLY A 133 -0.78 -9.27 3.18
CA GLY A 133 -0.12 -8.04 2.75
C GLY A 133 1.33 -8.27 2.33
N LEU A 134 2.08 -9.07 3.09
CA LEU A 134 3.46 -9.42 2.75
C LEU A 134 3.52 -10.30 1.49
N ALA A 135 2.70 -11.36 1.44
CA ALA A 135 2.63 -12.24 0.27
C ALA A 135 2.29 -11.48 -1.01
N PHE A 136 1.36 -10.52 -0.93
CA PHE A 136 1.00 -9.66 -2.06
C PHE A 136 2.21 -8.90 -2.60
N GLN A 137 3.03 -8.31 -1.74
CA GLN A 137 4.21 -7.56 -2.16
C GLN A 137 5.32 -8.47 -2.68
N ILE A 138 5.55 -9.64 -2.07
CA ILE A 138 6.51 -10.63 -2.62
C ILE A 138 6.10 -11.05 -4.04
N ILE A 139 4.81 -11.27 -4.27
CA ILE A 139 4.30 -11.60 -5.61
C ILE A 139 4.44 -10.43 -6.57
N ASP A 140 4.21 -9.17 -6.13
CA ASP A 140 4.40 -7.98 -6.97
C ASP A 140 5.87 -7.86 -7.41
N ASP A 141 6.82 -8.02 -6.49
CA ASP A 141 8.27 -8.06 -6.77
C ASP A 141 8.64 -9.16 -7.80
N ILE A 142 8.04 -10.36 -7.66
CA ILE A 142 8.25 -11.46 -8.61
C ILE A 142 7.68 -11.12 -9.99
N LEU A 143 6.49 -10.54 -10.03
CA LEU A 143 5.82 -10.19 -11.29
C LEU A 143 6.53 -9.06 -12.01
N ASP A 144 7.14 -8.09 -11.31
CA ASP A 144 7.88 -7.01 -11.95
C ASP A 144 9.03 -7.52 -12.83
N ILE A 145 9.66 -8.64 -12.46
CA ILE A 145 10.77 -9.26 -13.24
C ILE A 145 10.32 -10.39 -14.16
N THR A 146 9.11 -10.95 -14.00
CA THR A 146 8.68 -12.14 -14.76
C THR A 146 7.54 -11.86 -15.73
N ALA A 147 6.78 -10.78 -15.56
CA ALA A 147 5.63 -10.45 -16.38
C ALA A 147 5.92 -9.33 -17.39
N SER A 148 5.16 -9.28 -18.48
CA SER A 148 5.21 -8.16 -19.44
C SER A 148 4.43 -6.95 -18.95
N SER A 149 4.77 -5.77 -19.47
CA SER A 149 4.05 -4.51 -19.16
C SER A 149 2.54 -4.58 -19.51
N GLU A 150 2.16 -5.36 -20.53
CA GLU A 150 0.77 -5.58 -20.90
C GLU A 150 -0.03 -6.30 -19.80
N VAL A 151 0.59 -7.29 -19.16
CA VAL A 151 -0.02 -8.06 -18.06
C VAL A 151 -0.10 -7.22 -16.78
N LEU A 152 0.95 -6.44 -16.49
CA LEU A 152 1.01 -5.60 -15.30
C LEU A 152 0.12 -4.35 -15.37
N GLY A 153 -0.19 -3.86 -16.58
CA GLY A 153 -0.88 -2.57 -16.77
C GLY A 153 -0.06 -1.35 -16.29
N LYS A 154 1.23 -1.55 -16.03
CA LYS A 154 2.26 -0.55 -15.70
C LYS A 154 3.56 -0.93 -16.42
N THR A 155 4.55 -0.04 -16.44
CA THR A 155 5.88 -0.36 -16.99
C THR A 155 6.52 -1.48 -16.16
N ALA A 156 6.88 -2.61 -16.79
CA ALA A 156 7.60 -3.71 -16.15
C ALA A 156 9.09 -3.34 -15.97
N GLY A 157 9.72 -3.93 -14.95
CA GLY A 157 11.16 -3.73 -14.68
C GLY A 157 11.49 -2.35 -14.10
N LYS A 158 10.51 -1.63 -13.55
CA LYS A 158 10.75 -0.33 -12.90
C LYS A 158 11.68 -0.44 -11.70
N ASP A 159 11.52 -1.48 -10.90
CA ASP A 159 12.36 -1.72 -9.74
C ASP A 159 13.82 -1.95 -10.12
N LEU A 160 14.07 -2.56 -11.29
CA LEU A 160 15.41 -2.69 -11.85
C LEU A 160 16.00 -1.35 -12.32
N ILE A 161 15.17 -0.49 -12.93
CA ILE A 161 15.60 0.85 -13.41
C ILE A 161 15.88 1.77 -12.23
N ALA A 162 15.04 1.72 -11.19
CA ALA A 162 15.19 2.51 -9.97
C ALA A 162 16.23 1.92 -8.99
N ASP A 163 16.87 0.80 -9.37
CA ASP A 163 17.81 0.04 -8.50
C ASP A 163 17.22 -0.27 -7.11
N LYS A 164 15.91 -0.55 -7.07
CA LYS A 164 15.24 -0.94 -5.82
C LYS A 164 15.67 -2.34 -5.37
N THR A 165 15.77 -2.51 -4.07
CA THR A 165 15.93 -3.83 -3.48
C THR A 165 14.59 -4.56 -3.47
N THR A 166 14.54 -5.80 -3.97
CA THR A 166 13.35 -6.64 -4.04
C THR A 166 13.60 -8.01 -3.43
N TYR A 167 12.56 -8.76 -3.11
CA TYR A 167 12.69 -10.13 -2.62
C TYR A 167 13.52 -11.03 -3.56
N PRO A 168 13.27 -11.06 -4.90
CA PRO A 168 14.09 -11.83 -5.82
C PRO A 168 15.55 -11.36 -5.87
N LYS A 169 15.84 -10.07 -5.69
CA LYS A 169 17.21 -9.54 -5.65
C LYS A 169 17.97 -10.04 -4.41
N LEU A 170 17.30 -10.11 -3.24
CA LEU A 170 17.91 -10.55 -2.00
C LEU A 170 18.00 -12.07 -1.85
N LEU A 171 16.97 -12.80 -2.22
CA LEU A 171 16.80 -14.22 -1.88
C LEU A 171 16.81 -15.15 -3.09
N GLY A 172 16.73 -14.60 -4.28
CA GLY A 172 16.48 -15.36 -5.50
C GLY A 172 15.01 -15.70 -5.71
N LEU A 173 14.65 -16.04 -6.94
CA LEU A 173 13.25 -16.22 -7.37
C LEU A 173 12.56 -17.40 -6.66
N ASP A 174 13.25 -18.53 -6.52
CA ASP A 174 12.66 -19.73 -5.92
C ASP A 174 12.35 -19.57 -4.44
N GLU A 175 13.26 -18.94 -3.69
CA GLU A 175 13.03 -18.65 -2.27
C GLU A 175 11.93 -17.60 -2.09
N SER A 176 11.85 -16.59 -2.96
CA SER A 176 10.77 -15.62 -2.96
C SER A 176 9.41 -16.29 -3.18
N ARG A 177 9.30 -17.19 -4.15
CA ARG A 177 8.08 -17.98 -4.39
C ARG A 177 7.68 -18.86 -3.21
N ARG A 178 8.66 -19.41 -2.49
CA ARG A 178 8.40 -20.25 -1.32
C ARG A 178 7.88 -19.45 -0.13
N ARG A 179 8.25 -18.18 -0.01
CA ARG A 179 7.83 -17.30 1.08
C ARG A 179 6.49 -16.62 0.83
N ALA A 180 6.10 -16.45 -0.42
CA ALA A 180 4.78 -15.96 -0.82
C ALA A 180 3.69 -17.00 -0.60
#